data_b2f7fed3559aa084efa0a6596fa0d413
#
_entry.id   b2f7fed3559aa084efa0a6596fa0d413
#
_cell.length_a   1.000
_cell.length_b   1.000
_cell.length_c   1.000
_cell.angle_alpha   90.00
_cell.angle_beta   90.00
_cell.angle_gamma   90.00
#
_symmetry.space_group_name_H-M   'P 1'
#
loop_
_entity.id
_entity.type
_entity.pdbx_description
1 polymer ?
#
loop_
_entity_poly.entity_id
_entity_poly.type
_entity_poly.pdbx_seq_one_letter_code
_entity_poly.pdbx_strand_id
1 'polypeptide(L)'
;MNEASFEGLEDEAGLEPHSEEIYPDAVIKVSRDQYSVFEVKRMIEETQELVLAPAFQRNNVWKNEQKRELIESLLMGIPIPVIYVFENEQGIKQMVDGRQRTSAIIDFMNGKFALENLGMLPGFNGYRFKDLPPLYRSKLERYQLLVYVIEPPTPERVKYDIFDRVNRGGTQLNNQEMRNALYAGPATQLLKSLSQLPSFKQATGKSIQPKRMRDQYVILRFLAFYLLRTGQIAFTYKSNLDELLAFAMRYLNQADTAKHQQLTQIFDTAMANAYETLGEDAFRFPIKNTHRRPINMALFESLAYFFALLTPRQVNDDMLAEHIGRLKSEFDVGDYFRNRVDGTTSVEYRFAHVERLKDSLAC
;
A
#
# COMPACT_ATOMS: atom_id res chain seq x y z
N MET A 1 -3.02 -17.10 28.16
CA MET A 1 -2.03 -17.08 27.08
C MET A 1 -2.75 -17.50 25.82
N ASN A 2 -2.91 -16.57 24.87
CA ASN A 2 -3.75 -16.81 23.70
C ASN A 2 -3.02 -17.70 22.68
N GLU A 3 -3.51 -18.91 22.48
CA GLU A 3 -3.00 -19.89 21.49
C GLU A 3 -3.20 -19.50 20.02
N ALA A 4 -3.76 -18.31 19.74
CA ALA A 4 -4.10 -17.86 18.39
C ALA A 4 -2.96 -17.15 17.61
N SER A 5 -1.74 -17.06 18.17
CA SER A 5 -0.64 -16.26 17.58
C SER A 5 0.30 -17.03 16.64
N PHE A 6 0.17 -18.35 16.50
CA PHE A 6 1.16 -19.17 15.76
C PHE A 6 0.82 -19.51 14.31
N GLU A 7 -0.36 -19.17 13.79
CA GLU A 7 -0.77 -19.53 12.43
C GLU A 7 -0.66 -18.39 11.39
N GLY A 8 -0.28 -17.18 11.78
CA GLY A 8 -0.23 -16.00 10.91
C GLY A 8 1.10 -15.81 10.15
N LEU A 9 1.29 -14.60 9.66
CA LEU A 9 2.59 -14.08 9.23
C LEU A 9 3.52 -13.88 10.43
N GLU A 10 4.83 -14.12 10.26
CA GLU A 10 5.82 -13.69 11.25
C GLU A 10 5.69 -12.19 11.51
N ASP A 11 5.93 -11.79 12.77
CA ASP A 11 5.80 -10.39 13.19
C ASP A 11 6.52 -9.45 12.22
N GLU A 12 5.83 -8.37 11.93
CA GLU A 12 6.11 -7.39 10.88
C GLU A 12 7.33 -6.51 11.18
N ALA A 13 8.45 -7.08 11.61
CA ALA A 13 9.69 -6.31 11.82
C ALA A 13 10.12 -5.51 10.58
N GLY A 14 9.61 -5.83 9.38
CA GLY A 14 9.78 -5.07 8.14
C GLY A 14 8.68 -4.04 7.86
N LEU A 15 7.63 -3.95 8.69
CA LEU A 15 6.61 -2.90 8.61
C LEU A 15 6.88 -1.75 9.60
N GLU A 16 7.76 -1.98 10.59
CA GLU A 16 8.22 -0.91 11.46
C GLU A 16 9.44 -0.20 10.84
N PRO A 17 9.50 1.13 10.90
CA PRO A 17 10.59 1.89 10.33
C PRO A 17 11.89 1.59 11.08
N HIS A 18 12.79 0.82 10.48
CA HIS A 18 14.15 0.69 10.98
C HIS A 18 14.90 2.02 10.84
N SER A 19 15.38 2.55 11.95
CA SER A 19 15.84 3.92 12.15
C SER A 19 17.27 4.20 11.67
N GLU A 20 17.88 3.39 10.81
CA GLU A 20 19.27 3.60 10.42
C GLU A 20 19.38 4.23 9.02
N GLU A 21 19.93 5.46 8.96
CA GLU A 21 20.65 6.09 7.85
C GLU A 21 19.90 6.87 6.75
N ILE A 22 18.62 7.20 6.87
CA ILE A 22 17.97 8.10 5.88
C ILE A 22 18.04 9.59 6.29
N TYR A 23 18.26 9.87 7.54
CA TYR A 23 18.52 11.19 8.11
C TYR A 23 20.00 11.28 8.53
N PRO A 24 20.80 12.25 8.15
CA PRO A 24 20.49 13.67 7.97
C PRO A 24 20.45 14.17 6.52
N ASP A 25 20.76 13.38 5.51
CA ASP A 25 20.96 13.85 4.13
C ASP A 25 19.69 13.86 3.25
N ALA A 26 18.53 13.53 3.82
CA ALA A 26 17.28 13.51 3.07
C ALA A 26 16.81 14.92 2.69
N VAL A 27 16.70 15.20 1.40
CA VAL A 27 16.10 16.45 0.91
C VAL A 27 14.59 16.33 1.06
N ILE A 28 14.04 17.06 2.04
CA ILE A 28 12.61 17.17 2.26
C ILE A 28 12.13 18.46 1.62
N LYS A 29 11.26 18.35 0.62
CA LYS A 29 10.70 19.50 -0.09
C LYS A 29 9.21 19.62 0.22
N VAL A 30 8.83 20.70 0.91
CA VAL A 30 7.44 20.99 1.26
C VAL A 30 7.14 22.43 0.87
N SER A 31 6.14 22.63 0.01
CA SER A 31 5.60 23.94 -0.30
C SER A 31 4.27 24.18 0.43
N ARG A 32 3.87 25.45 0.46
CA ARG A 32 2.62 25.88 1.07
C ARG A 32 1.80 26.64 0.04
N ASP A 33 0.70 26.04 -0.36
CA ASP A 33 -0.21 26.58 -1.34
C ASP A 33 -1.55 26.96 -0.72
N GLN A 34 -2.28 27.81 -1.41
CA GLN A 34 -3.65 28.19 -1.08
C GLN A 34 -4.51 27.99 -2.32
N TYR A 35 -5.52 27.13 -2.21
CA TYR A 35 -6.48 26.88 -3.28
C TYR A 35 -7.88 27.27 -2.82
N SER A 36 -8.63 27.96 -3.67
CA SER A 36 -10.05 28.16 -3.41
C SER A 36 -10.80 26.82 -3.44
N VAL A 37 -11.91 26.74 -2.73
CA VAL A 37 -12.78 25.55 -2.76
C VAL A 37 -13.22 25.25 -4.19
N PHE A 38 -13.51 26.27 -5.00
CA PHE A 38 -13.84 26.12 -6.42
C PHE A 38 -12.70 25.49 -7.22
N GLU A 39 -11.46 25.94 -6.98
CA GLU A 39 -10.27 25.40 -7.65
C GLU A 39 -10.02 23.94 -7.26
N VAL A 40 -10.11 23.60 -5.97
CA VAL A 40 -9.98 22.21 -5.50
C VAL A 40 -11.04 21.32 -6.13
N LYS A 41 -12.30 21.79 -6.25
CA LYS A 41 -13.35 21.04 -6.94
C LYS A 41 -12.98 20.78 -8.40
N ARG A 42 -12.50 21.79 -9.13
CA ARG A 42 -12.03 21.67 -10.51
C ARG A 42 -10.88 20.66 -10.64
N MET A 43 -9.89 20.77 -9.77
CA MET A 43 -8.73 19.88 -9.76
C MET A 43 -9.13 18.40 -9.56
N ILE A 44 -10.21 18.14 -8.83
CA ILE A 44 -10.69 16.77 -8.57
C ILE A 44 -11.60 16.27 -9.69
N GLU A 45 -12.55 17.07 -10.13
CA GLU A 45 -13.63 16.60 -11.02
C GLU A 45 -13.31 16.78 -12.50
N GLU A 46 -12.54 17.81 -12.87
CA GLU A 46 -12.31 18.17 -14.28
C GLU A 46 -10.89 17.81 -14.73
N THR A 47 -9.86 18.29 -14.03
CA THR A 47 -8.46 18.14 -14.49
C THR A 47 -7.78 16.91 -13.90
N GLN A 48 -8.34 16.30 -12.86
CA GLN A 48 -7.75 15.15 -12.14
C GLN A 48 -6.34 15.39 -11.60
N GLU A 49 -5.98 16.67 -11.39
CA GLU A 49 -4.71 17.07 -10.78
C GLU A 49 -4.63 16.76 -9.28
N LEU A 50 -5.78 16.63 -8.62
CA LEU A 50 -5.88 16.26 -7.21
C LEU A 50 -6.75 15.00 -7.06
N VAL A 51 -6.13 13.93 -6.57
CA VAL A 51 -6.77 12.63 -6.39
C VAL A 51 -7.11 12.42 -4.91
N LEU A 52 -8.37 12.17 -4.63
CA LEU A 52 -8.81 11.71 -3.31
C LEU A 52 -8.42 10.24 -3.16
N ALA A 53 -7.67 9.90 -2.11
CA ALA A 53 -7.27 8.52 -1.85
C ALA A 53 -8.50 7.58 -1.80
N PRO A 54 -8.37 6.31 -2.25
CA PRO A 54 -9.48 5.36 -2.28
C PRO A 54 -10.09 5.08 -0.91
N ALA A 55 -11.33 4.57 -0.95
CA ALA A 55 -12.23 4.43 0.20
C ALA A 55 -11.85 3.33 1.23
N PHE A 56 -10.69 2.68 1.17
CA PHE A 56 -10.31 1.65 2.14
C PHE A 56 -9.95 2.18 3.55
N GLN A 57 -9.77 3.50 3.70
CA GLN A 57 -9.71 4.18 5.01
C GLN A 57 -11.09 4.23 5.71
N ARG A 58 -11.93 3.21 5.49
CA ARG A 58 -13.37 3.25 5.76
C ARG A 58 -13.80 3.15 7.23
N ASN A 59 -12.92 3.05 8.18
CA ASN A 59 -13.38 2.85 9.57
C ASN A 59 -13.94 4.10 10.25
N ASN A 60 -13.80 5.31 9.64
CA ASN A 60 -14.39 6.54 10.16
C ASN A 60 -14.93 7.41 9.02
N VAL A 61 -16.06 7.02 8.45
CA VAL A 61 -16.81 7.93 7.54
C VAL A 61 -17.51 8.98 8.40
N TRP A 62 -17.29 10.27 8.09
CA TRP A 62 -17.96 11.36 8.78
C TRP A 62 -19.48 11.19 8.74
N LYS A 63 -20.10 11.33 9.90
CA LYS A 63 -21.54 11.43 10.01
C LYS A 63 -22.05 12.72 9.37
N ASN A 64 -23.33 12.76 9.02
CA ASN A 64 -23.90 13.92 8.38
C ASN A 64 -23.80 15.19 9.23
N GLU A 65 -23.86 15.06 10.56
CA GLU A 65 -23.68 16.17 11.48
C GLU A 65 -22.31 16.85 11.29
N GLN A 66 -21.24 16.07 11.27
CA GLN A 66 -19.86 16.57 11.10
C GLN A 66 -19.67 17.26 9.74
N LYS A 67 -20.31 16.74 8.67
CA LYS A 67 -20.29 17.37 7.34
C LYS A 67 -20.99 18.75 7.36
N ARG A 68 -22.13 18.85 8.04
CA ARG A 68 -22.91 20.08 8.17
C ARG A 68 -22.19 21.14 9.00
N GLU A 69 -21.63 20.75 10.14
CA GLU A 69 -20.78 21.61 10.98
C GLU A 69 -19.58 22.17 10.21
N LEU A 70 -18.95 21.36 9.36
CA LEU A 70 -17.87 21.84 8.51
C LEU A 70 -18.37 22.92 7.54
N ILE A 71 -19.48 22.69 6.84
CA ILE A 71 -20.03 23.67 5.89
C ILE A 71 -20.44 24.96 6.63
N GLU A 72 -21.06 24.84 7.79
CA GLU A 72 -21.38 25.98 8.65
C GLU A 72 -20.13 26.81 8.99
N SER A 73 -19.03 26.12 9.40
CA SER A 73 -17.76 26.77 9.69
C SER A 73 -17.20 27.55 8.49
N LEU A 74 -17.26 26.97 7.29
CA LEU A 74 -16.80 27.61 6.07
C LEU A 74 -17.66 28.82 5.71
N LEU A 75 -18.97 28.74 5.84
CA LEU A 75 -19.89 29.84 5.61
C LEU A 75 -19.66 31.00 6.59
N MET A 76 -19.23 30.69 7.80
CA MET A 76 -18.84 31.69 8.80
C MET A 76 -17.44 32.27 8.56
N GLY A 77 -16.60 31.59 7.79
CA GLY A 77 -15.18 31.93 7.56
C GLY A 77 -14.25 31.49 8.69
N ILE A 78 -14.68 30.47 9.46
CA ILE A 78 -13.85 29.87 10.50
C ILE A 78 -12.73 29.06 9.83
N PRO A 79 -11.44 29.22 10.24
CA PRO A 79 -10.35 28.45 9.72
C PRO A 79 -10.53 26.94 9.97
N ILE A 80 -10.30 26.15 8.97
CA ILE A 80 -10.26 24.67 9.09
C ILE A 80 -8.82 24.18 9.11
N PRO A 81 -8.55 22.98 9.68
CA PRO A 81 -7.22 22.40 9.68
C PRO A 81 -6.65 22.28 8.26
N VAL A 82 -5.34 22.43 8.13
CA VAL A 82 -4.61 22.34 6.87
C VAL A 82 -4.81 21.00 6.19
N ILE A 83 -4.68 20.99 4.87
CA ILE A 83 -4.73 19.80 4.03
C ILE A 83 -3.30 19.40 3.67
N TYR A 84 -3.02 18.10 3.63
CA TYR A 84 -1.72 17.58 3.18
C TYR A 84 -1.90 16.74 1.93
N VAL A 85 -1.03 16.99 0.95
CA VAL A 85 -0.99 16.25 -0.32
C VAL A 85 0.45 15.85 -0.64
N PHE A 86 0.62 14.70 -1.30
CA PHE A 86 1.87 14.34 -1.96
C PHE A 86 1.76 14.65 -3.45
N GLU A 87 2.77 15.27 -4.02
CA GLU A 87 2.88 15.46 -5.45
C GLU A 87 3.82 14.42 -6.04
N ASN A 88 3.45 13.84 -7.18
CA ASN A 88 4.32 12.94 -7.92
C ASN A 88 5.13 13.71 -8.98
N GLU A 89 6.01 13.02 -9.69
CA GLU A 89 6.85 13.61 -10.75
C GLU A 89 6.06 14.15 -11.94
N GLN A 90 4.79 13.78 -12.09
CA GLN A 90 3.88 14.27 -13.13
C GLN A 90 3.03 15.46 -12.66
N GLY A 91 3.26 15.97 -11.46
CA GLY A 91 2.49 17.08 -10.88
C GLY A 91 1.11 16.70 -10.33
N ILE A 92 0.77 15.41 -10.31
CA ILE A 92 -0.49 14.94 -9.75
C ILE A 92 -0.39 14.89 -8.23
N LYS A 93 -1.32 15.52 -7.55
CA LYS A 93 -1.41 15.61 -6.10
C LYS A 93 -2.31 14.51 -5.54
N GLN A 94 -1.79 13.74 -4.60
CA GLN A 94 -2.52 12.70 -3.89
C GLN A 94 -2.85 13.19 -2.47
N MET A 95 -4.12 13.17 -2.09
CA MET A 95 -4.53 13.63 -0.77
C MET A 95 -4.10 12.67 0.33
N VAL A 96 -3.44 13.21 1.33
CA VAL A 96 -2.92 12.49 2.53
C VAL A 96 -3.84 12.70 3.71
N ASP A 97 -4.11 13.97 4.04
CA ASP A 97 -5.09 14.37 5.06
C ASP A 97 -6.03 15.43 4.52
N GLY A 98 -7.21 15.51 5.09
CA GLY A 98 -8.27 16.43 4.68
C GLY A 98 -9.30 15.80 3.73
N ARG A 99 -9.17 14.52 3.37
CA ARG A 99 -10.07 13.84 2.44
C ARG A 99 -11.54 13.96 2.84
N GLN A 100 -11.89 13.67 4.08
CA GLN A 100 -13.28 13.71 4.54
C GLN A 100 -13.85 15.13 4.48
N ARG A 101 -13.03 16.12 4.84
CA ARG A 101 -13.36 17.55 4.72
C ARG A 101 -13.60 17.94 3.27
N THR A 102 -12.66 17.64 2.39
CA THR A 102 -12.76 17.95 0.97
C THR A 102 -13.93 17.23 0.31
N SER A 103 -14.14 15.94 0.61
CA SER A 103 -15.31 15.20 0.10
C SER A 103 -16.63 15.81 0.58
N ALA A 104 -16.73 16.23 1.84
CA ALA A 104 -17.95 16.86 2.37
C ALA A 104 -18.25 18.19 1.69
N ILE A 105 -17.21 18.99 1.44
CA ILE A 105 -17.34 20.28 0.73
C ILE A 105 -17.86 20.06 -0.69
N ILE A 106 -17.24 19.15 -1.44
CA ILE A 106 -17.63 18.83 -2.82
C ILE A 106 -19.04 18.20 -2.87
N ASP A 107 -19.34 17.29 -1.95
CA ASP A 107 -20.68 16.69 -1.85
C ASP A 107 -21.76 17.74 -1.62
N PHE A 108 -21.49 18.75 -0.80
CA PHE A 108 -22.42 19.87 -0.56
C PHE A 108 -22.56 20.74 -1.80
N MET A 109 -21.47 21.14 -2.44
CA MET A 109 -21.50 21.94 -3.68
C MET A 109 -22.25 21.21 -4.81
N ASN A 110 -22.16 19.90 -4.86
CA ASN A 110 -22.90 19.04 -5.79
C ASN A 110 -24.36 18.77 -5.36
N GLY A 111 -24.80 19.35 -4.24
CA GLY A 111 -26.18 19.25 -3.78
C GLY A 111 -26.55 17.87 -3.22
N LYS A 112 -25.58 17.05 -2.79
CA LYS A 112 -25.85 15.68 -2.29
C LYS A 112 -26.55 15.65 -0.93
N PHE A 113 -26.41 16.70 -0.13
CA PHE A 113 -27.11 16.84 1.16
C PHE A 113 -27.55 18.28 1.41
N ALA A 114 -28.51 18.45 2.33
CA ALA A 114 -28.97 19.73 2.84
C ALA A 114 -28.35 20.03 4.21
N LEU A 115 -28.28 21.32 4.56
CA LEU A 115 -27.91 21.77 5.89
C LEU A 115 -29.09 21.52 6.84
N GLU A 116 -28.81 20.95 7.98
CA GLU A 116 -29.82 20.65 9.01
C GLU A 116 -29.16 20.74 10.40
N ASN A 117 -29.93 21.13 11.39
CA ASN A 117 -29.50 21.25 12.78
C ASN A 117 -28.26 22.13 12.96
N LEU A 118 -28.17 23.22 12.18
CA LEU A 118 -27.09 24.20 12.31
C LEU A 118 -27.24 24.97 13.62
N GLY A 119 -26.12 25.06 14.37
CA GLY A 119 -26.10 25.78 15.63
C GLY A 119 -25.94 27.30 15.51
N MET A 120 -25.16 27.74 14.54
CA MET A 120 -24.76 29.14 14.36
C MET A 120 -25.53 29.85 13.23
N LEU A 121 -25.96 29.11 12.21
CA LEU A 121 -26.67 29.60 11.04
C LEU A 121 -28.02 28.91 10.83
N PRO A 122 -28.92 28.87 11.85
CA PRO A 122 -30.18 28.11 11.79
C PRO A 122 -31.10 28.56 10.64
N GLY A 123 -30.94 29.78 10.15
CA GLY A 123 -31.71 30.29 8.99
C GLY A 123 -31.41 29.58 7.67
N PHE A 124 -30.35 28.77 7.59
CA PHE A 124 -30.01 27.96 6.41
C PHE A 124 -30.38 26.48 6.56
N ASN A 125 -31.09 26.10 7.62
CA ASN A 125 -31.62 24.75 7.73
C ASN A 125 -32.56 24.42 6.55
N GLY A 126 -32.37 23.24 5.94
CA GLY A 126 -33.08 22.83 4.74
C GLY A 126 -32.40 23.26 3.44
N TYR A 127 -31.45 24.18 3.45
CA TYR A 127 -30.78 24.68 2.23
C TYR A 127 -29.74 23.70 1.72
N ARG A 128 -29.75 23.49 0.40
CA ARG A 128 -28.63 22.94 -0.37
C ARG A 128 -27.78 24.07 -0.91
N PHE A 129 -26.63 23.78 -1.48
CA PHE A 129 -25.73 24.78 -2.04
C PHE A 129 -26.43 25.77 -3.00
N LYS A 130 -27.27 25.27 -3.91
CA LYS A 130 -28.03 26.09 -4.88
C LYS A 130 -29.03 27.05 -4.22
N ASP A 131 -29.53 26.70 -3.05
CA ASP A 131 -30.54 27.47 -2.32
C ASP A 131 -29.93 28.61 -1.49
N LEU A 132 -28.61 28.56 -1.27
CA LEU A 132 -27.89 29.62 -0.54
C LEU A 132 -27.99 30.98 -1.27
N PRO A 133 -28.09 32.10 -0.52
CA PRO A 133 -27.96 33.42 -1.12
C PRO A 133 -26.65 33.60 -1.88
N PRO A 134 -26.61 34.41 -2.96
CA PRO A 134 -25.40 34.57 -3.79
C PRO A 134 -24.11 34.92 -3.01
N LEU A 135 -24.26 35.74 -1.98
CA LEU A 135 -23.15 36.13 -1.09
C LEU A 135 -22.49 34.90 -0.43
N TYR A 136 -23.31 33.97 0.11
CA TYR A 136 -22.82 32.80 0.83
C TYR A 136 -22.29 31.73 -0.12
N ARG A 137 -22.89 31.59 -1.32
CA ARG A 137 -22.32 30.74 -2.37
C ARG A 137 -20.94 31.22 -2.77
N SER A 138 -20.79 32.50 -3.09
CA SER A 138 -19.51 33.08 -3.46
C SER A 138 -18.48 32.99 -2.30
N LYS A 139 -18.94 33.15 -1.07
CA LYS A 139 -18.07 33.01 0.11
C LYS A 139 -17.51 31.59 0.24
N LEU A 140 -18.34 30.56 0.03
CA LEU A 140 -17.91 29.17 0.07
C LEU A 140 -16.97 28.85 -1.11
N GLU A 141 -17.30 29.25 -2.33
CA GLU A 141 -16.48 29.01 -3.53
C GLU A 141 -15.09 29.63 -3.42
N ARG A 142 -15.01 30.83 -2.85
CA ARG A 142 -13.74 31.57 -2.68
C ARG A 142 -13.01 31.26 -1.39
N TYR A 143 -13.57 30.43 -0.51
CA TYR A 143 -12.89 30.07 0.74
C TYR A 143 -11.53 29.44 0.44
N GLN A 144 -10.46 29.93 1.09
CA GLN A 144 -9.10 29.48 0.84
C GLN A 144 -8.77 28.30 1.74
N LEU A 145 -8.46 27.18 1.12
CA LEU A 145 -7.94 25.99 1.75
C LEU A 145 -6.42 26.06 1.77
N LEU A 146 -5.83 25.96 2.96
CA LEU A 146 -4.39 25.90 3.12
C LEU A 146 -3.92 24.46 2.88
N VAL A 147 -2.98 24.29 1.95
CA VAL A 147 -2.48 22.98 1.52
C VAL A 147 -0.97 22.93 1.66
N TYR A 148 -0.45 21.93 2.37
CA TYR A 148 0.97 21.57 2.32
C TYR A 148 1.18 20.51 1.27
N VAL A 149 2.06 20.81 0.31
CA VAL A 149 2.43 19.92 -0.80
C VAL A 149 3.81 19.34 -0.49
N ILE A 150 3.88 18.02 -0.31
CA ILE A 150 5.13 17.29 -0.17
C ILE A 150 5.55 16.85 -1.56
N GLU A 151 6.65 17.42 -2.05
CA GLU A 151 7.11 17.29 -3.42
C GLU A 151 8.29 16.31 -3.56
N PRO A 152 8.56 15.76 -4.78
CA PRO A 152 9.82 15.11 -5.08
C PRO A 152 11.00 16.08 -4.87
N PRO A 153 12.18 15.61 -4.43
CA PRO A 153 12.59 14.22 -4.24
C PRO A 153 12.43 13.68 -2.82
N THR A 154 11.44 14.15 -2.05
CA THR A 154 11.20 13.66 -0.68
C THR A 154 11.13 12.13 -0.64
N PRO A 155 12.00 11.43 0.13
CA PRO A 155 12.02 9.97 0.21
C PRO A 155 10.71 9.36 0.72
N GLU A 156 10.38 8.16 0.28
CA GLU A 156 9.14 7.46 0.62
C GLU A 156 8.96 7.30 2.13
N ARG A 157 10.02 6.94 2.83
CA ARG A 157 10.00 6.80 4.29
C ARG A 157 9.61 8.11 4.99
N VAL A 158 10.14 9.24 4.52
CA VAL A 158 9.79 10.56 5.07
C VAL A 158 8.32 10.87 4.81
N LYS A 159 7.80 10.49 3.64
CA LYS A 159 6.37 10.62 3.34
C LYS A 159 5.52 9.81 4.32
N TYR A 160 5.92 8.57 4.64
CA TYR A 160 5.21 7.75 5.63
C TYR A 160 5.28 8.35 7.04
N ASP A 161 6.43 8.85 7.45
CA ASP A 161 6.59 9.55 8.74
C ASP A 161 5.71 10.80 8.84
N ILE A 162 5.64 11.60 7.77
CA ILE A 162 4.74 12.77 7.71
C ILE A 162 3.29 12.30 7.80
N PHE A 163 2.93 11.27 7.03
CA PHE A 163 1.58 10.72 7.01
C PHE A 163 1.14 10.23 8.40
N ASP A 164 1.99 9.47 9.09
CA ASP A 164 1.71 8.98 10.45
C ASP A 164 1.51 10.14 11.45
N ARG A 165 2.41 11.12 11.42
CA ARG A 165 2.36 12.27 12.32
C ARG A 165 1.11 13.13 12.11
N VAL A 166 0.71 13.32 10.85
CA VAL A 166 -0.46 14.14 10.50
C VAL A 166 -1.76 13.41 10.87
N ASN A 167 -1.79 12.08 10.77
CA ASN A 167 -2.98 11.27 11.04
C ASN A 167 -3.09 10.76 12.50
N ARG A 168 -2.26 11.22 13.44
CA ARG A 168 -2.26 10.75 14.85
C ARG A 168 -3.59 10.90 15.59
N GLY A 169 -4.51 11.70 15.08
CA GLY A 169 -5.87 11.81 15.63
C GLY A 169 -6.83 10.69 15.22
N GLY A 170 -6.40 9.76 14.34
CA GLY A 170 -7.19 8.66 13.79
C GLY A 170 -6.58 7.28 14.04
N THR A 171 -7.04 6.28 13.28
CA THR A 171 -6.41 4.95 13.27
C THR A 171 -5.09 5.01 12.53
N GLN A 172 -4.00 4.65 13.20
CA GLN A 172 -2.68 4.59 12.63
C GLN A 172 -2.62 3.57 11.49
N LEU A 173 -2.21 4.01 10.30
CA LEU A 173 -2.05 3.16 9.13
C LEU A 173 -0.67 2.50 9.12
N ASN A 174 -0.60 1.27 8.62
CA ASN A 174 0.69 0.63 8.35
C ASN A 174 1.25 1.07 6.99
N ASN A 175 2.53 0.73 6.72
CA ASN A 175 3.21 1.14 5.50
C ASN A 175 2.50 0.67 4.22
N GLN A 176 1.84 -0.50 4.22
CA GLN A 176 1.10 -0.98 3.05
C GLN A 176 -0.22 -0.23 2.84
N GLU A 177 -0.93 0.08 3.91
CA GLU A 177 -2.13 0.90 3.84
C GLU A 177 -1.80 2.31 3.34
N MET A 178 -0.69 2.89 3.82
CA MET A 178 -0.16 4.18 3.33
C MET A 178 0.25 4.09 1.86
N ARG A 179 0.97 3.05 1.46
CA ARG A 179 1.40 2.83 0.07
C ARG A 179 0.21 2.68 -0.87
N ASN A 180 -0.81 1.92 -0.48
CA ASN A 180 -2.05 1.81 -1.25
C ASN A 180 -2.80 3.14 -1.37
N ALA A 181 -2.69 4.00 -0.35
CA ALA A 181 -3.26 5.35 -0.41
C ALA A 181 -2.49 6.24 -1.38
N LEU A 182 -1.16 6.21 -1.32
CA LEU A 182 -0.28 7.07 -2.12
C LEU A 182 -0.22 6.68 -3.60
N TYR A 183 -0.32 5.38 -3.88
CA TYR A 183 -0.22 4.83 -5.23
C TYR A 183 -1.52 4.16 -5.68
N ALA A 184 -2.65 4.76 -5.30
CA ALA A 184 -3.95 4.26 -5.70
C ALA A 184 -4.11 4.25 -7.22
N GLY A 185 -4.55 3.11 -7.78
CA GLY A 185 -4.70 2.94 -9.21
C GLY A 185 -4.79 1.48 -9.63
N PRO A 186 -4.44 1.16 -10.90
CA PRO A 186 -4.41 -0.21 -11.40
C PRO A 186 -3.58 -1.18 -10.55
N ALA A 187 -2.45 -0.72 -9.98
CA ALA A 187 -1.63 -1.52 -9.08
C ALA A 187 -2.40 -2.03 -7.86
N THR A 188 -3.17 -1.17 -7.21
CA THR A 188 -3.97 -1.58 -6.04
C THR A 188 -5.09 -2.54 -6.40
N GLN A 189 -5.66 -2.40 -7.60
CA GLN A 189 -6.67 -3.34 -8.13
C GLN A 189 -6.03 -4.70 -8.42
N LEU A 190 -4.85 -4.72 -9.04
CA LEU A 190 -4.07 -5.94 -9.29
C LEU A 190 -3.78 -6.67 -7.98
N LEU A 191 -3.20 -6.00 -6.97
CA LEU A 191 -2.88 -6.61 -5.68
C LEU A 191 -4.13 -7.22 -5.00
N LYS A 192 -5.24 -6.48 -5.06
CA LYS A 192 -6.52 -6.97 -4.53
C LYS A 192 -7.03 -8.20 -5.28
N SER A 193 -6.91 -8.25 -6.61
CA SER A 193 -7.34 -9.42 -7.39
C SER A 193 -6.46 -10.64 -7.10
N LEU A 194 -5.13 -10.46 -7.03
CA LEU A 194 -4.17 -11.53 -6.71
C LEU A 194 -4.42 -12.11 -5.32
N SER A 195 -4.78 -11.29 -4.35
CA SER A 195 -5.07 -11.76 -2.98
C SER A 195 -6.34 -12.63 -2.89
N GLN A 196 -7.19 -12.60 -3.90
CA GLN A 196 -8.40 -13.43 -3.97
C GLN A 196 -8.20 -14.76 -4.70
N LEU A 197 -7.06 -14.96 -5.37
CA LEU A 197 -6.80 -16.18 -6.12
C LEU A 197 -6.86 -17.43 -5.22
N PRO A 198 -7.54 -18.49 -5.68
CA PRO A 198 -7.60 -19.75 -4.95
C PRO A 198 -6.22 -20.38 -4.69
N SER A 199 -5.31 -20.32 -5.67
CA SER A 199 -3.93 -20.81 -5.58
C SER A 199 -3.15 -20.14 -4.44
N PHE A 200 -3.24 -18.81 -4.31
CA PHE A 200 -2.62 -18.07 -3.21
C PHE A 200 -3.18 -18.50 -1.84
N LYS A 201 -4.50 -18.63 -1.74
CA LYS A 201 -5.15 -19.06 -0.50
C LYS A 201 -4.78 -20.51 -0.12
N GLN A 202 -4.64 -21.39 -1.10
CA GLN A 202 -4.19 -22.79 -0.90
C GLN A 202 -2.73 -22.84 -0.46
N ALA A 203 -1.82 -22.24 -1.22
CA ALA A 203 -0.38 -22.26 -0.93
C ALA A 203 -0.01 -21.60 0.41
N THR A 204 -0.84 -20.72 0.92
CA THR A 204 -0.67 -20.06 2.23
C THR A 204 -1.50 -20.71 3.35
N GLY A 205 -2.28 -21.74 3.06
CA GLY A 205 -3.18 -22.39 4.02
C GLY A 205 -4.20 -21.40 4.62
N LYS A 206 -4.60 -20.37 3.86
CA LYS A 206 -5.49 -19.28 4.29
C LYS A 206 -5.00 -18.52 5.55
N SER A 207 -3.72 -18.63 5.87
CA SER A 207 -3.15 -18.08 7.12
C SER A 207 -2.89 -16.57 7.03
N ILE A 208 -2.79 -16.01 5.81
CA ILE A 208 -2.57 -14.57 5.63
C ILE A 208 -3.92 -13.87 5.66
N GLN A 209 -4.16 -13.16 6.76
CA GLN A 209 -5.40 -12.40 6.92
C GLN A 209 -5.38 -11.12 6.10
N PRO A 210 -6.48 -10.74 5.40
CA PRO A 210 -6.57 -9.50 4.65
C PRO A 210 -6.60 -8.24 5.53
N LYS A 211 -6.66 -8.43 6.85
CA LYS A 211 -6.64 -7.34 7.81
C LYS A 211 -5.39 -6.51 7.61
N ARG A 212 -5.57 -5.18 7.50
CA ARG A 212 -4.51 -4.21 7.30
C ARG A 212 -3.66 -4.46 6.03
N MET A 213 -4.26 -5.07 4.99
CA MET A 213 -3.64 -5.34 3.67
C MET A 213 -2.36 -6.18 3.73
N ARG A 214 -2.24 -7.07 4.72
CA ARG A 214 -1.07 -7.96 4.84
C ARG A 214 -0.91 -8.90 3.65
N ASP A 215 -2.00 -9.41 3.12
CA ASP A 215 -2.06 -10.20 1.90
C ASP A 215 -1.49 -9.42 0.69
N GLN A 216 -1.89 -8.18 0.52
CA GLN A 216 -1.39 -7.33 -0.57
C GLN A 216 0.08 -6.97 -0.38
N TYR A 217 0.54 -6.78 0.86
CA TYR A 217 1.94 -6.52 1.15
C TYR A 217 2.86 -7.66 0.72
N VAL A 218 2.51 -8.89 1.09
CA VAL A 218 3.29 -10.09 0.73
C VAL A 218 3.34 -10.27 -0.79
N ILE A 219 2.21 -10.07 -1.47
CA ILE A 219 2.12 -10.14 -2.93
C ILE A 219 2.96 -9.05 -3.59
N LEU A 220 2.91 -7.82 -3.09
CA LEU A 220 3.71 -6.72 -3.63
C LEU A 220 5.22 -6.98 -3.48
N ARG A 221 5.67 -7.55 -2.36
CA ARG A 221 7.08 -7.96 -2.18
C ARG A 221 7.50 -8.95 -3.26
N PHE A 222 6.70 -9.98 -3.50
CA PHE A 222 6.95 -10.92 -4.60
C PHE A 222 7.06 -10.22 -5.94
N LEU A 223 6.07 -9.41 -6.31
CA LEU A 223 6.05 -8.72 -7.60
C LEU A 223 7.26 -7.79 -7.77
N ALA A 224 7.61 -7.04 -6.73
CA ALA A 224 8.73 -6.10 -6.75
C ALA A 224 10.07 -6.82 -6.99
N PHE A 225 10.34 -7.88 -6.23
CA PHE A 225 11.56 -8.66 -6.43
C PHE A 225 11.54 -9.47 -7.73
N TYR A 226 10.39 -10.00 -8.15
CA TYR A 226 10.26 -10.66 -9.45
C TYR A 226 10.61 -9.69 -10.59
N LEU A 227 10.02 -8.51 -10.62
CA LEU A 227 10.31 -7.50 -11.64
C LEU A 227 11.77 -7.04 -11.61
N LEU A 228 12.34 -6.87 -10.42
CA LEU A 228 13.74 -6.49 -10.24
C LEU A 228 14.70 -7.57 -10.74
N ARG A 229 14.53 -8.81 -10.27
CA ARG A 229 15.43 -9.93 -10.56
C ARG A 229 15.34 -10.41 -12.02
N THR A 230 14.19 -10.24 -12.67
CA THR A 230 14.01 -10.54 -14.10
C THR A 230 14.39 -9.37 -15.01
N GLY A 231 14.93 -8.27 -14.46
CA GLY A 231 15.40 -7.11 -15.24
C GLY A 231 14.28 -6.28 -15.87
N GLN A 232 13.03 -6.45 -15.43
CA GLN A 232 11.88 -5.73 -15.99
C GLN A 232 11.74 -4.31 -15.44
N ILE A 233 12.39 -4.02 -14.33
CA ILE A 233 12.51 -2.67 -13.76
C ILE A 233 13.98 -2.32 -13.54
N ALA A 234 14.34 -1.08 -13.91
CA ALA A 234 15.67 -0.53 -13.67
C ALA A 234 15.71 0.13 -12.29
N PHE A 235 16.03 -0.65 -11.26
CA PHE A 235 16.12 -0.17 -9.88
C PHE A 235 17.38 -0.73 -9.22
N THR A 236 18.15 0.12 -8.52
CA THR A 236 19.31 -0.33 -7.72
C THR A 236 18.89 -0.49 -6.28
N TYR A 237 18.77 -1.73 -5.83
CA TYR A 237 18.38 -2.03 -4.45
C TYR A 237 19.53 -1.73 -3.47
N LYS A 238 19.27 -0.86 -2.48
CA LYS A 238 20.24 -0.44 -1.45
C LYS A 238 19.65 -0.60 -0.04
N SER A 239 19.18 -1.80 0.30
CA SER A 239 18.57 -2.09 1.61
C SER A 239 17.33 -1.23 1.94
N ASN A 240 16.73 -0.60 0.96
CA ASN A 240 15.53 0.21 1.13
C ASN A 240 14.33 -0.45 0.45
N LEU A 241 13.65 -1.29 1.22
CA LEU A 241 12.49 -2.02 0.73
C LEU A 241 11.32 -1.09 0.36
N ASP A 242 11.07 -0.05 1.16
CA ASP A 242 9.94 0.86 0.90
C ASP A 242 10.08 1.59 -0.43
N GLU A 243 11.31 1.99 -0.82
CA GLU A 243 11.57 2.60 -2.12
C GLU A 243 11.36 1.60 -3.28
N LEU A 244 11.81 0.35 -3.12
CA LEU A 244 11.56 -0.69 -4.12
C LEU A 244 10.07 -0.94 -4.30
N LEU A 245 9.32 -1.08 -3.20
CA LEU A 245 7.88 -1.33 -3.25
C LEU A 245 7.10 -0.14 -3.83
N ALA A 246 7.51 1.09 -3.50
CA ALA A 246 6.94 2.31 -4.10
C ALA A 246 7.23 2.38 -5.60
N PHE A 247 8.46 2.05 -6.01
CA PHE A 247 8.84 1.97 -7.43
C PHE A 247 8.00 0.93 -8.18
N ALA A 248 7.83 -0.25 -7.60
CA ALA A 248 7.00 -1.30 -8.18
C ALA A 248 5.53 -0.85 -8.32
N MET A 249 4.96 -0.16 -7.33
CA MET A 249 3.60 0.40 -7.43
C MET A 249 3.47 1.41 -8.58
N ARG A 250 4.45 2.31 -8.75
CA ARG A 250 4.47 3.26 -9.87
C ARG A 250 4.54 2.54 -11.21
N TYR A 251 5.45 1.58 -11.35
CA TYR A 251 5.57 0.76 -12.54
C TYR A 251 4.25 0.04 -12.88
N LEU A 252 3.64 -0.61 -11.92
CA LEU A 252 2.37 -1.32 -12.10
C LEU A 252 1.21 -0.37 -12.43
N ASN A 253 1.21 0.86 -11.92
CA ASN A 253 0.20 1.85 -12.30
C ASN A 253 0.33 2.34 -13.74
N GLN A 254 1.54 2.29 -14.32
CA GLN A 254 1.82 2.68 -15.70
C GLN A 254 1.72 1.51 -16.68
N ALA A 255 1.77 0.28 -16.18
CA ALA A 255 1.70 -0.93 -16.97
C ALA A 255 0.31 -1.11 -17.63
N ASP A 256 0.29 -1.67 -18.82
CA ASP A 256 -0.93 -1.97 -19.55
C ASP A 256 -1.66 -3.22 -19.00
N THR A 257 -2.85 -3.44 -19.51
CA THR A 257 -3.68 -4.59 -19.12
C THR A 257 -3.02 -5.94 -19.46
N ALA A 258 -2.30 -6.02 -20.58
CA ALA A 258 -1.61 -7.24 -20.99
C ALA A 258 -0.51 -7.61 -19.97
N LYS A 259 0.23 -6.62 -19.48
CA LYS A 259 1.23 -6.81 -18.44
C LYS A 259 0.62 -7.27 -17.12
N HIS A 260 -0.50 -6.69 -16.71
CA HIS A 260 -1.22 -7.14 -15.52
C HIS A 260 -1.71 -8.58 -15.65
N GLN A 261 -2.25 -8.97 -16.80
CA GLN A 261 -2.65 -10.36 -17.07
C GLN A 261 -1.46 -11.31 -17.02
N GLN A 262 -0.33 -10.94 -17.64
CA GLN A 262 0.91 -11.71 -17.58
C GLN A 262 1.37 -11.93 -16.13
N LEU A 263 1.43 -10.87 -15.33
CA LEU A 263 1.85 -10.96 -13.93
C LEU A 263 0.87 -11.78 -13.08
N THR A 264 -0.43 -11.68 -13.38
CA THR A 264 -1.45 -12.51 -12.73
C THR A 264 -1.22 -13.99 -13.01
N GLN A 265 -0.97 -14.36 -14.26
CA GLN A 265 -0.71 -15.74 -14.63
C GLN A 265 0.58 -16.27 -14.01
N ILE A 266 1.65 -15.48 -14.00
CA ILE A 266 2.92 -15.84 -13.38
C ILE A 266 2.73 -16.10 -11.88
N PHE A 267 2.02 -15.22 -11.18
CA PHE A 267 1.76 -15.38 -9.75
C PHE A 267 0.87 -16.58 -9.47
N ASP A 268 -0.21 -16.77 -10.24
CA ASP A 268 -1.13 -17.89 -10.08
C ASP A 268 -0.42 -19.23 -10.28
N THR A 269 0.39 -19.33 -11.34
CA THR A 269 1.22 -20.52 -11.62
C THR A 269 2.24 -20.76 -10.50
N ALA A 270 2.92 -19.72 -10.02
CA ALA A 270 3.89 -19.84 -8.93
C ALA A 270 3.24 -20.38 -7.64
N MET A 271 2.04 -19.90 -7.31
CA MET A 271 1.29 -20.35 -6.14
C MET A 271 0.78 -21.78 -6.31
N ALA A 272 0.30 -22.15 -7.50
CA ALA A 272 -0.12 -23.51 -7.80
C ALA A 272 1.05 -24.49 -7.67
N ASN A 273 2.19 -24.19 -8.30
CA ASN A 273 3.41 -25.00 -8.23
C ASN A 273 3.90 -25.17 -6.78
N ALA A 274 3.88 -24.08 -6.01
CA ALA A 274 4.28 -24.12 -4.60
C ALA A 274 3.38 -25.03 -3.77
N TYR A 275 2.08 -24.98 -4.01
CA TYR A 275 1.12 -25.84 -3.32
C TYR A 275 1.25 -27.31 -3.75
N GLU A 276 1.40 -27.59 -5.05
CA GLU A 276 1.60 -28.95 -5.57
C GLU A 276 2.84 -29.62 -4.98
N THR A 277 3.95 -28.85 -4.87
CA THR A 277 5.23 -29.38 -4.39
C THR A 277 5.30 -29.51 -2.87
N LEU A 278 4.78 -28.54 -2.12
CA LEU A 278 5.02 -28.39 -0.67
C LEU A 278 3.75 -28.25 0.18
N GLY A 279 2.58 -28.25 -0.45
CA GLY A 279 1.30 -28.04 0.23
C GLY A 279 1.19 -26.68 0.90
N GLU A 280 0.44 -26.62 1.99
CA GLU A 280 0.19 -25.40 2.76
C GLU A 280 1.42 -24.87 3.54
N ASP A 281 2.50 -25.65 3.57
CA ASP A 281 3.75 -25.31 4.26
C ASP A 281 4.83 -24.75 3.33
N ALA A 282 4.45 -24.45 2.08
CA ALA A 282 5.37 -23.95 1.06
C ALA A 282 6.25 -22.78 1.57
N PHE A 283 5.66 -21.85 2.27
CA PHE A 283 6.32 -20.61 2.72
C PHE A 283 6.61 -20.56 4.23
N ARG A 284 6.74 -21.76 4.85
CA ARG A 284 7.06 -21.90 6.26
C ARG A 284 8.39 -22.62 6.43
N PHE A 285 9.12 -22.26 7.45
CA PHE A 285 10.29 -23.04 7.88
C PHE A 285 9.86 -24.38 8.48
N PRO A 286 10.74 -25.39 8.50
CA PRO A 286 10.44 -26.69 9.08
C PRO A 286 9.93 -26.58 10.53
N ILE A 287 9.08 -27.53 10.91
CA ILE A 287 8.47 -27.58 12.23
C ILE A 287 9.56 -27.71 13.29
N LYS A 288 9.49 -26.86 14.31
CA LYS A 288 10.27 -26.99 15.53
C LYS A 288 9.31 -27.17 16.72
N ASN A 289 9.61 -28.11 17.61
CA ASN A 289 8.86 -28.31 18.86
C ASN A 289 7.35 -28.54 18.69
N THR A 290 6.95 -29.37 17.73
CA THR A 290 5.55 -29.77 17.46
C THR A 290 4.58 -28.69 16.97
N HIS A 291 5.02 -27.44 16.82
CA HIS A 291 4.16 -26.36 16.37
C HIS A 291 4.47 -25.93 14.93
N ARG A 292 3.42 -25.73 14.15
CA ARG A 292 3.50 -25.17 12.80
C ARG A 292 3.99 -23.72 12.90
N ARG A 293 5.00 -23.38 12.12
CA ARG A 293 5.58 -22.03 12.14
C ARG A 293 4.75 -21.08 11.28
N PRO A 294 4.76 -19.77 11.58
CA PRO A 294 4.12 -18.77 10.74
C PRO A 294 4.76 -18.71 9.33
N ILE A 295 4.04 -18.11 8.37
CA ILE A 295 4.61 -17.81 7.06
C ILE A 295 5.70 -16.76 7.24
N ASN A 296 6.90 -17.05 6.71
CA ASN A 296 8.01 -16.12 6.68
C ASN A 296 7.98 -15.31 5.37
N MET A 297 7.98 -13.98 5.46
CA MET A 297 7.85 -13.10 4.29
C MET A 297 9.04 -13.19 3.33
N ALA A 298 10.26 -13.28 3.85
CA ALA A 298 11.47 -13.40 3.05
C ALA A 298 11.53 -14.77 2.32
N LEU A 299 11.06 -15.82 2.99
CA LEU A 299 10.91 -17.13 2.39
C LEU A 299 9.81 -17.12 1.32
N PHE A 300 8.69 -16.45 1.59
CA PHE A 300 7.61 -16.30 0.61
C PHE A 300 8.11 -15.64 -0.68
N GLU A 301 8.75 -14.47 -0.59
CA GLU A 301 9.18 -13.74 -1.79
C GLU A 301 10.24 -14.50 -2.60
N SER A 302 11.20 -15.16 -1.94
CA SER A 302 12.26 -15.91 -2.62
C SER A 302 11.76 -17.23 -3.23
N LEU A 303 10.92 -17.99 -2.53
CA LEU A 303 10.36 -19.25 -3.07
C LEU A 303 9.26 -18.98 -4.09
N ALA A 304 8.41 -17.97 -3.93
CA ALA A 304 7.44 -17.60 -4.95
C ALA A 304 8.15 -17.19 -6.25
N TYR A 305 9.24 -16.41 -6.16
CA TYR A 305 10.10 -16.11 -7.30
C TYR A 305 10.69 -17.38 -7.94
N PHE A 306 11.22 -18.30 -7.14
CA PHE A 306 11.73 -19.58 -7.61
C PHE A 306 10.66 -20.36 -8.41
N PHE A 307 9.48 -20.54 -7.82
CA PHE A 307 8.37 -21.26 -8.48
C PHE A 307 7.86 -20.55 -9.75
N ALA A 308 7.97 -19.22 -9.82
CA ALA A 308 7.62 -18.45 -11.02
C ALA A 308 8.59 -18.66 -12.19
N LEU A 309 9.80 -19.14 -11.92
CA LEU A 309 10.82 -19.42 -12.93
C LEU A 309 10.85 -20.88 -13.40
N LEU A 310 10.15 -21.80 -12.73
CA LEU A 310 10.16 -23.22 -13.07
C LEU A 310 9.35 -23.51 -14.32
N THR A 311 9.88 -24.42 -15.14
CA THR A 311 9.14 -25.05 -16.23
C THR A 311 8.27 -26.21 -15.68
N PRO A 312 7.21 -26.63 -16.41
CA PRO A 312 6.39 -27.77 -15.99
C PRO A 312 7.19 -29.06 -15.75
N ARG A 313 8.28 -29.30 -16.51
CA ARG A 313 9.17 -30.45 -16.31
C ARG A 313 9.89 -30.39 -14.98
N GLN A 314 10.35 -29.21 -14.55
CA GLN A 314 11.06 -29.02 -13.29
C GLN A 314 10.13 -29.14 -12.08
N VAL A 315 8.87 -28.76 -12.22
CA VAL A 315 7.86 -28.90 -11.16
C VAL A 315 7.53 -30.36 -10.87
N ASN A 316 7.55 -31.19 -11.91
CA ASN A 316 7.27 -32.63 -11.81
C ASN A 316 8.51 -33.46 -11.43
N ASP A 317 9.59 -32.84 -11.00
CA ASP A 317 10.76 -33.55 -10.48
C ASP A 317 10.46 -34.11 -9.09
N ASP A 318 10.50 -35.45 -8.95
CA ASP A 318 10.22 -36.15 -7.68
C ASP A 318 11.14 -35.71 -6.53
N MET A 319 12.32 -35.17 -6.83
CA MET A 319 13.30 -34.71 -5.85
C MET A 319 13.12 -33.24 -5.49
N LEU A 320 12.25 -32.49 -6.17
CA LEU A 320 12.09 -31.05 -5.98
C LEU A 320 11.75 -30.68 -4.53
N ALA A 321 10.77 -31.36 -3.95
CA ALA A 321 10.36 -31.13 -2.57
C ALA A 321 11.50 -31.37 -1.57
N GLU A 322 12.33 -32.38 -1.79
CA GLU A 322 13.49 -32.67 -0.95
C GLU A 322 14.56 -31.59 -1.08
N HIS A 323 14.87 -31.16 -2.31
CA HIS A 323 15.83 -30.07 -2.54
C HIS A 323 15.42 -28.76 -1.86
N ILE A 324 14.13 -28.37 -1.99
CA ILE A 324 13.60 -27.18 -1.31
C ILE A 324 13.60 -27.38 0.22
N GLY A 325 13.29 -28.58 0.70
CA GLY A 325 13.35 -28.91 2.13
C GLY A 325 14.76 -28.72 2.73
N ARG A 326 15.81 -29.15 2.02
CA ARG A 326 17.21 -28.92 2.40
C ARG A 326 17.54 -27.42 2.39
N LEU A 327 17.16 -26.68 1.35
CA LEU A 327 17.37 -25.26 1.24
C LEU A 327 16.68 -24.49 2.39
N LYS A 328 15.43 -24.84 2.72
CA LYS A 328 14.71 -24.24 3.85
C LYS A 328 15.42 -24.51 5.18
N SER A 329 15.97 -25.71 5.36
CA SER A 329 16.73 -26.05 6.56
C SER A 329 18.04 -25.27 6.68
N GLU A 330 18.72 -25.05 5.56
CA GLU A 330 19.91 -24.20 5.48
C GLU A 330 19.58 -22.74 5.84
N PHE A 331 18.50 -22.20 5.26
CA PHE A 331 18.03 -20.86 5.53
C PHE A 331 17.63 -20.64 7.00
N ASP A 332 17.05 -21.67 7.65
CA ASP A 332 16.60 -21.55 9.04
C ASP A 332 17.75 -21.51 10.07
N VAL A 333 18.92 -21.99 9.70
CA VAL A 333 20.13 -21.95 10.56
C VAL A 333 20.85 -20.60 10.42
N GLY A 334 20.79 -19.98 9.26
CA GLY A 334 21.48 -18.72 8.95
C GLY A 334 20.83 -17.46 9.54
N ASP A 335 21.60 -16.40 9.70
CA ASP A 335 21.12 -15.11 10.20
C ASP A 335 20.37 -14.28 9.16
N TYR A 336 20.45 -14.62 7.88
CA TYR A 336 19.91 -13.85 6.75
C TYR A 336 18.38 -13.77 6.70
N PHE A 337 17.69 -14.57 7.50
CA PHE A 337 16.23 -14.55 7.66
C PHE A 337 15.76 -14.06 9.03
N ARG A 338 16.69 -13.61 9.90
CA ARG A 338 16.38 -13.15 11.26
C ARG A 338 16.81 -11.71 11.50
N ASN A 339 18.00 -11.34 11.03
CA ASN A 339 18.59 -10.03 11.26
C ASN A 339 18.76 -9.30 9.91
N ARG A 340 18.40 -8.00 9.86
CA ARG A 340 18.49 -7.18 8.65
C ARG A 340 17.98 -7.88 7.39
N VAL A 341 16.79 -8.50 7.52
CA VAL A 341 16.20 -9.36 6.50
C VAL A 341 16.09 -8.65 5.13
N ASP A 342 15.83 -7.34 5.14
CA ASP A 342 15.72 -6.50 3.95
C ASP A 342 17.04 -5.81 3.57
N GLY A 343 18.16 -6.16 4.24
CA GLY A 343 19.49 -5.71 3.85
C GLY A 343 19.94 -6.32 2.52
N THR A 344 20.70 -5.57 1.71
CA THR A 344 21.18 -6.00 0.39
C THR A 344 21.86 -7.38 0.46
N THR A 345 22.70 -7.62 1.46
CA THR A 345 23.39 -8.91 1.64
C THR A 345 22.40 -10.06 1.86
N SER A 346 21.39 -9.87 2.71
CA SER A 346 20.38 -10.90 3.01
C SER A 346 19.50 -11.18 1.79
N VAL A 347 19.12 -10.13 1.07
CA VAL A 347 18.36 -10.24 -0.18
C VAL A 347 19.15 -11.01 -1.24
N GLU A 348 20.40 -10.61 -1.52
CA GLU A 348 21.25 -11.30 -2.50
C GLU A 348 21.51 -12.76 -2.10
N TYR A 349 21.75 -13.04 -0.82
CA TYR A 349 21.95 -14.40 -0.33
C TYR A 349 20.77 -15.31 -0.70
N ARG A 350 19.53 -14.94 -0.32
CA ARG A 350 18.38 -15.80 -0.55
C ARG A 350 18.01 -15.97 -2.02
N PHE A 351 18.11 -14.89 -2.81
CA PHE A 351 17.81 -15.00 -4.25
C PHE A 351 18.88 -15.78 -5.00
N ALA A 352 20.16 -15.57 -4.72
CA ALA A 352 21.24 -16.35 -5.32
C ALA A 352 21.14 -17.86 -5.02
N HIS A 353 20.63 -18.24 -3.83
CA HIS A 353 20.46 -19.66 -3.49
C HIS A 353 19.31 -20.29 -4.24
N VAL A 354 18.16 -19.63 -4.36
CA VAL A 354 17.03 -20.16 -5.14
C VAL A 354 17.32 -20.18 -6.63
N GLU A 355 18.09 -19.23 -7.16
CA GLU A 355 18.55 -19.23 -8.55
C GLU A 355 19.51 -20.39 -8.84
N ARG A 356 20.49 -20.62 -7.97
CA ARG A 356 21.39 -21.79 -8.07
C ARG A 356 20.62 -23.12 -8.01
N LEU A 357 19.64 -23.22 -7.12
CA LEU A 357 18.79 -24.40 -7.06
C LEU A 357 18.06 -24.59 -8.39
N LYS A 358 17.41 -23.55 -8.91
CA LYS A 358 16.70 -23.60 -10.20
C LYS A 358 17.62 -24.03 -11.33
N ASP A 359 18.86 -23.52 -11.37
CA ASP A 359 19.83 -23.87 -12.42
C ASP A 359 20.30 -25.32 -12.30
N SER A 360 20.40 -25.87 -11.08
CA SER A 360 20.71 -27.29 -10.88
C SER A 360 19.61 -28.26 -11.34
N LEU A 361 18.36 -27.81 -11.43
CA LEU A 361 17.23 -28.58 -11.96
C LEU A 361 17.14 -28.53 -13.50
N ALA A 362 17.92 -27.69 -14.15
CA ALA A 362 17.93 -27.57 -15.61
C ALA A 362 18.80 -28.62 -16.31
N CYS A 363 19.58 -29.39 -15.54
CA CYS A 363 20.39 -30.51 -16.03
C CYS A 363 19.64 -31.82 -15.88
#